data_fc1ff0410ebc3b23a25bd0c50e7864ec
#
_entry.id   fc1ff0410ebc3b23a25bd0c50e7864ec
#
_cell.length_a   1.000
_cell.length_b   1.000
_cell.length_c   1.000
_cell.angle_alpha   90.00
_cell.angle_beta   90.00
_cell.angle_gamma   90.00
#
_symmetry.space_group_name_H-M   'P 1'
#
loop_
_entity.id
_entity.type
_entity.pdbx_description
1 polymer ?
#
loop_
_entity_poly.entity_id
_entity_poly.type
_entity_poly.pdbx_seq_one_letter_code
_entity_poly.pdbx_strand_id
1 'polypeptide(L)'
;MHNPMLERLLDFPVIAAVKNDEGLGRALASPSPVVFVLYGDLCGISGVVARIRDAGKLAIVHLDLIDGLAEREVSVRFLKENTAADGMISTKALLVRRAKDSGLIAVQRHFLLDSMSLENAEKHIQAGGAGAADFYEILPGVMPKIIRRFAAITDIPVIAGGMIQDKEDIVSALGAGATAVSTTRESLWFS
;
A
#
# COMPACT_ATOMS: atom_id res chain seq x y z
N MET A 1 -13.70 -12.28 6.04
CA MET A 1 -13.71 -12.04 4.59
C MET A 1 -12.34 -12.42 4.07
N HIS A 2 -12.25 -13.26 3.02
CA HIS A 2 -10.98 -13.68 2.41
C HIS A 2 -10.31 -12.47 1.73
N ASN A 3 -9.08 -12.11 2.15
CA ASN A 3 -8.32 -11.00 1.56
C ASN A 3 -7.05 -11.57 0.90
N PRO A 4 -7.00 -11.63 -0.45
CA PRO A 4 -5.91 -12.28 -1.16
C PRO A 4 -4.55 -11.59 -0.96
N MET A 5 -4.54 -10.29 -0.65
CA MET A 5 -3.30 -9.57 -0.37
C MET A 5 -2.75 -9.98 1.00
N LEU A 6 -3.62 -10.08 2.02
CA LEU A 6 -3.19 -10.51 3.36
C LEU A 6 -2.56 -11.89 3.34
N GLU A 7 -3.18 -12.87 2.67
CA GLU A 7 -2.64 -14.23 2.57
C GLU A 7 -1.26 -14.26 1.95
N ARG A 8 -1.06 -13.56 0.84
CA ARG A 8 0.24 -13.50 0.18
C ARG A 8 1.30 -12.80 1.04
N LEU A 9 0.91 -11.79 1.83
CA LEU A 9 1.82 -11.07 2.72
C LEU A 9 2.19 -11.88 3.98
N LEU A 10 1.38 -12.84 4.40
CA LEU A 10 1.76 -13.77 5.47
C LEU A 10 2.88 -14.71 5.04
N ASP A 11 2.95 -15.08 3.76
CA ASP A 11 4.01 -15.92 3.21
C ASP A 11 5.29 -15.12 2.91
N PHE A 12 5.14 -13.89 2.39
CA PHE A 12 6.25 -13.00 2.06
C PHE A 12 5.88 -11.54 2.38
N PRO A 13 6.31 -11.00 3.54
CA PRO A 13 5.82 -9.72 4.07
C PRO A 13 6.52 -8.48 3.49
N VAL A 14 7.12 -8.57 2.30
CA VAL A 14 7.76 -7.43 1.64
C VAL A 14 7.03 -7.07 0.36
N ILE A 15 6.60 -5.81 0.28
CA ILE A 15 5.91 -5.22 -0.86
C ILE A 15 6.93 -4.43 -1.70
N ALA A 16 7.00 -4.71 -2.99
CA ALA A 16 7.84 -3.97 -3.92
C ALA A 16 7.16 -2.65 -4.31
N ALA A 17 7.70 -1.51 -3.87
CA ALA A 17 7.20 -0.19 -4.24
C ALA A 17 8.01 0.37 -5.42
N VAL A 18 7.40 0.48 -6.59
CA VAL A 18 8.08 0.83 -7.84
C VAL A 18 7.80 2.28 -8.25
N LYS A 19 8.86 2.98 -8.71
CA LYS A 19 8.82 4.40 -9.08
C LYS A 19 9.11 4.65 -10.58
N ASN A 20 9.40 3.61 -11.34
CA ASN A 20 9.69 3.67 -12.77
C ASN A 20 9.66 2.27 -13.40
N ASP A 21 9.77 2.20 -14.72
CA ASP A 21 9.75 0.94 -15.49
C ASP A 21 10.95 0.02 -15.22
N GLU A 22 12.12 0.56 -14.88
CA GLU A 22 13.29 -0.24 -14.53
C GLU A 22 13.05 -1.00 -13.22
N GLY A 23 12.58 -0.28 -12.17
CA GLY A 23 12.19 -0.88 -10.91
C GLY A 23 11.04 -1.87 -11.08
N LEU A 24 10.08 -1.60 -11.96
CA LEU A 24 9.02 -2.55 -12.29
C LEU A 24 9.61 -3.86 -12.82
N GLY A 25 10.52 -3.80 -13.79
CA GLY A 25 11.17 -5.01 -14.32
C GLY A 25 11.82 -5.87 -13.24
N ARG A 26 12.48 -5.25 -12.27
CA ARG A 26 13.10 -5.94 -11.12
C ARG A 26 12.05 -6.50 -10.15
N ALA A 27 10.99 -5.74 -9.86
CA ALA A 27 9.89 -6.20 -9.01
C ALA A 27 9.19 -7.43 -9.59
N LEU A 28 9.01 -7.48 -10.92
CA LEU A 28 8.42 -8.64 -11.59
C LEU A 28 9.25 -9.92 -11.41
N ALA A 29 10.59 -9.79 -11.37
CA ALA A 29 11.52 -10.90 -11.16
C ALA A 29 11.71 -11.29 -9.68
N SER A 30 11.26 -10.46 -8.73
CA SER A 30 11.41 -10.71 -7.30
C SER A 30 10.36 -11.70 -6.76
N PRO A 31 10.58 -12.33 -5.58
CA PRO A 31 9.56 -13.12 -4.90
C PRO A 31 8.42 -12.28 -4.30
N SER A 32 8.55 -10.95 -4.21
CA SER A 32 7.52 -10.07 -3.66
C SER A 32 6.18 -10.27 -4.37
N PRO A 33 5.12 -10.68 -3.65
CA PRO A 33 3.84 -11.04 -4.28
C PRO A 33 2.95 -9.86 -4.59
N VAL A 34 3.28 -8.68 -4.04
CA VAL A 34 2.51 -7.44 -4.16
C VAL A 34 3.40 -6.32 -4.66
N VAL A 35 2.91 -5.57 -5.64
CA VAL A 35 3.60 -4.41 -6.19
C VAL A 35 2.77 -3.15 -5.93
N PHE A 36 3.37 -2.17 -5.24
CA PHE A 36 2.83 -0.82 -5.12
C PHE A 36 3.36 0.04 -6.27
N VAL A 37 2.46 0.55 -7.10
CA VAL A 37 2.78 1.38 -8.25
C VAL A 37 2.72 2.84 -7.84
N LEU A 38 3.89 3.50 -7.79
CA LEU A 38 4.05 4.90 -7.33
C LEU A 38 4.38 5.86 -8.48
N TYR A 39 4.11 5.49 -9.73
CA TYR A 39 4.46 6.26 -10.93
C TYR A 39 3.52 5.95 -12.09
N GLY A 40 3.62 6.75 -13.11
CA GLY A 40 2.88 6.57 -14.36
C GLY A 40 1.83 7.64 -14.56
N ASP A 41 1.09 7.51 -15.61
CA ASP A 41 0.05 8.44 -16.01
C ASP A 41 -1.23 7.69 -16.44
N LEU A 42 -2.29 8.46 -16.65
CA LEU A 42 -3.59 7.97 -17.10
C LEU A 42 -3.50 7.10 -18.36
N CYS A 43 -2.58 7.41 -19.29
CA CYS A 43 -2.47 6.72 -20.56
C CYS A 43 -1.71 5.38 -20.45
N GLY A 44 -0.70 5.31 -19.55
CA GLY A 44 0.19 4.17 -19.39
C GLY A 44 -0.18 3.19 -18.30
N ILE A 45 -0.97 3.62 -17.30
CA ILE A 45 -1.20 2.83 -16.07
C ILE A 45 -1.81 1.44 -16.34
N SER A 46 -2.68 1.31 -17.32
CA SER A 46 -3.28 0.02 -17.68
C SER A 46 -2.23 -1.00 -18.12
N GLY A 47 -1.24 -0.55 -18.92
CA GLY A 47 -0.13 -1.40 -19.34
C GLY A 47 0.80 -1.81 -18.20
N VAL A 48 1.09 -0.89 -17.27
CA VAL A 48 1.87 -1.19 -16.06
C VAL A 48 1.18 -2.26 -15.22
N VAL A 49 -0.10 -2.08 -14.96
CA VAL A 49 -0.92 -3.03 -14.20
C VAL A 49 -0.98 -4.40 -14.88
N ALA A 50 -1.19 -4.45 -16.20
CA ALA A 50 -1.23 -5.70 -16.95
C ALA A 50 0.06 -6.51 -16.78
N ARG A 51 1.23 -5.88 -16.93
CA ARG A 51 2.53 -6.53 -16.72
C ARG A 51 2.68 -7.16 -15.34
N ILE A 52 2.18 -6.48 -14.29
CA ILE A 52 2.22 -7.00 -12.91
C ILE A 52 1.32 -8.24 -12.79
N ARG A 53 0.12 -8.15 -13.33
CA ARG A 53 -0.86 -9.23 -13.31
C ARG A 53 -0.40 -10.46 -14.10
N ASP A 54 0.20 -10.25 -15.27
CA ASP A 54 0.77 -11.32 -16.10
C ASP A 54 1.91 -12.07 -15.39
N ALA A 55 2.63 -11.38 -14.49
CA ALA A 55 3.63 -12.00 -13.61
C ALA A 55 3.02 -12.71 -12.37
N GLY A 56 1.69 -12.81 -12.27
CA GLY A 56 0.99 -13.47 -11.17
C GLY A 56 0.98 -12.68 -9.86
N LYS A 57 1.36 -11.40 -9.88
CA LYS A 57 1.43 -10.52 -8.70
C LYS A 57 0.18 -9.66 -8.55
N LEU A 58 -0.04 -9.12 -7.34
CA LEU A 58 -1.10 -8.13 -7.12
C LEU A 58 -0.59 -6.72 -7.43
N ALA A 59 -1.38 -5.98 -8.21
CA ALA A 59 -1.11 -4.60 -8.59
C ALA A 59 -1.95 -3.64 -7.74
N ILE A 60 -1.30 -2.88 -6.86
CA ILE A 60 -1.94 -1.86 -6.02
C ILE A 60 -1.43 -0.49 -6.46
N VAL A 61 -2.32 0.34 -7.01
CA VAL A 61 -1.95 1.62 -7.63
C VAL A 61 -2.09 2.77 -6.62
N HIS A 62 -1.05 3.58 -6.44
CA HIS A 62 -1.15 4.79 -5.64
C HIS A 62 -1.81 5.90 -6.46
N LEU A 63 -3.13 6.05 -6.29
CA LEU A 63 -3.97 6.92 -7.11
C LEU A 63 -3.49 8.37 -7.10
N ASP A 64 -3.05 8.88 -5.93
CA ASP A 64 -2.62 10.27 -5.76
C ASP A 64 -1.29 10.59 -6.50
N LEU A 65 -0.58 9.57 -7.04
CA LEU A 65 0.71 9.71 -7.73
C LEU A 65 0.65 9.39 -9.24
N ILE A 66 -0.55 9.14 -9.77
CA ILE A 66 -0.72 8.87 -11.20
C ILE A 66 -1.07 10.17 -11.91
N ASP A 67 -0.20 10.63 -12.78
CA ASP A 67 -0.41 11.85 -13.55
C ASP A 67 -1.68 11.77 -14.40
N GLY A 68 -2.49 12.82 -14.35
CA GLY A 68 -3.78 12.90 -15.04
C GLY A 68 -4.96 12.28 -14.29
N LEU A 69 -4.75 11.57 -13.17
CA LEU A 69 -5.83 11.18 -12.28
C LEU A 69 -6.03 12.26 -11.21
N ALA A 70 -7.25 12.80 -11.15
CA ALA A 70 -7.61 13.71 -10.08
C ALA A 70 -7.98 12.97 -8.80
N GLU A 71 -7.84 13.62 -7.64
CA GLU A 71 -8.29 13.10 -6.34
C GLU A 71 -9.83 13.12 -6.23
N ARG A 72 -10.50 12.38 -7.11
CA ARG A 72 -11.97 12.31 -7.23
C ARG A 72 -12.44 10.87 -7.40
N GLU A 73 -13.68 10.60 -7.02
CA GLU A 73 -14.30 9.27 -7.13
C GLU A 73 -14.29 8.71 -8.56
N VAL A 74 -14.34 9.57 -9.59
CA VAL A 74 -14.25 9.14 -10.98
C VAL A 74 -12.93 8.44 -11.29
N SER A 75 -11.83 8.81 -10.61
CA SER A 75 -10.52 8.18 -10.78
C SER A 75 -10.49 6.76 -10.19
N VAL A 76 -11.21 6.53 -9.10
CA VAL A 76 -11.40 5.18 -8.54
C VAL A 76 -12.17 4.29 -9.55
N ARG A 77 -13.25 4.84 -10.11
CA ARG A 77 -14.02 4.15 -11.14
C ARG A 77 -13.19 3.86 -12.38
N PHE A 78 -12.37 4.83 -12.82
CA PHE A 78 -11.44 4.63 -13.93
C PHE A 78 -10.49 3.45 -13.68
N LEU A 79 -9.83 3.39 -12.53
CA LEU A 79 -8.95 2.26 -12.19
C LEU A 79 -9.70 0.92 -12.24
N LYS A 80 -10.92 0.88 -11.69
CA LYS A 80 -11.74 -0.35 -11.65
C LYS A 80 -12.20 -0.82 -13.03
N GLU A 81 -12.61 0.11 -13.90
CA GLU A 81 -13.23 -0.23 -15.17
C GLU A 81 -12.24 -0.32 -16.34
N ASN A 82 -11.09 0.37 -16.26
CA ASN A 82 -10.14 0.51 -17.36
C ASN A 82 -8.77 -0.13 -17.09
N THR A 83 -8.59 -0.74 -15.92
CA THR A 83 -7.36 -1.47 -15.59
C THR A 83 -7.69 -2.81 -14.92
N ALA A 84 -6.69 -3.69 -14.86
CA ALA A 84 -6.78 -4.94 -14.08
C ALA A 84 -6.23 -4.78 -12.64
N ALA A 85 -6.23 -3.56 -12.07
CA ALA A 85 -5.73 -3.31 -10.73
C ALA A 85 -6.51 -4.11 -9.67
N ASP A 86 -5.78 -4.73 -8.77
CA ASP A 86 -6.37 -5.45 -7.63
C ASP A 86 -6.79 -4.49 -6.52
N GLY A 87 -6.12 -3.33 -6.43
CA GLY A 87 -6.41 -2.35 -5.40
C GLY A 87 -5.77 -1.00 -5.65
N MET A 88 -5.97 -0.10 -4.70
CA MET A 88 -5.38 1.23 -4.72
C MET A 88 -4.95 1.71 -3.34
N ILE A 89 -4.03 2.67 -3.35
CA ILE A 89 -3.59 3.44 -2.19
C ILE A 89 -4.01 4.89 -2.39
N SER A 90 -4.47 5.53 -1.33
CA SER A 90 -4.66 6.97 -1.29
C SER A 90 -4.48 7.52 0.13
N THR A 91 -4.13 8.78 0.23
CA THR A 91 -4.16 9.54 1.49
C THR A 91 -5.57 10.04 1.82
N LYS A 92 -6.50 9.98 0.87
CA LYS A 92 -7.87 10.51 0.98
C LYS A 92 -8.85 9.41 1.42
N ALA A 93 -9.32 9.47 2.66
CA ALA A 93 -10.22 8.47 3.23
C ALA A 93 -11.49 8.22 2.39
N LEU A 94 -12.05 9.27 1.77
CA LEU A 94 -13.23 9.14 0.89
C LEU A 94 -12.93 8.24 -0.32
N LEU A 95 -11.76 8.38 -0.94
CA LEU A 95 -11.37 7.58 -2.11
C LEU A 95 -11.07 6.13 -1.72
N VAL A 96 -10.44 5.92 -0.56
CA VAL A 96 -10.18 4.59 -0.01
C VAL A 96 -11.49 3.84 0.24
N ARG A 97 -12.47 4.50 0.88
CA ARG A 97 -13.80 3.95 1.08
C ARG A 97 -14.47 3.59 -0.25
N ARG A 98 -14.40 4.49 -1.24
CA ARG A 98 -14.96 4.26 -2.58
C ARG A 98 -14.32 3.07 -3.29
N ALA A 99 -13.00 2.91 -3.15
CA ALA A 99 -12.28 1.76 -3.68
C ALA A 99 -12.80 0.45 -3.09
N LYS A 100 -12.94 0.40 -1.77
CA LYS A 100 -13.48 -0.76 -1.07
C LYS A 100 -14.91 -1.09 -1.49
N ASP A 101 -15.79 -0.08 -1.56
CA ASP A 101 -17.18 -0.22 -2.02
C ASP A 101 -17.25 -0.74 -3.47
N SER A 102 -16.21 -0.46 -4.28
CA SER A 102 -16.09 -0.93 -5.68
C SER A 102 -15.43 -2.32 -5.79
N GLY A 103 -15.08 -2.95 -4.67
CA GLY A 103 -14.42 -4.26 -4.67
C GLY A 103 -12.94 -4.23 -5.07
N LEU A 104 -12.26 -3.08 -4.89
CA LEU A 104 -10.80 -2.96 -4.93
C LEU A 104 -10.24 -3.15 -3.52
N ILE A 105 -9.06 -3.74 -3.41
CA ILE A 105 -8.29 -3.72 -2.16
C ILE A 105 -7.95 -2.26 -1.85
N ALA A 106 -8.35 -1.79 -0.67
CA ALA A 106 -8.26 -0.40 -0.28
C ALA A 106 -7.18 -0.19 0.79
N VAL A 107 -6.13 0.56 0.44
CA VAL A 107 -5.03 0.90 1.36
C VAL A 107 -5.10 2.39 1.70
N GLN A 108 -5.29 2.70 2.99
CA GLN A 108 -5.24 4.07 3.49
C GLN A 108 -3.82 4.40 3.93
N ARG A 109 -3.20 5.40 3.29
CA ARG A 109 -1.87 5.87 3.66
C ARG A 109 -1.95 7.02 4.67
N HIS A 110 -1.11 6.94 5.70
CA HIS A 110 -0.94 7.99 6.72
C HIS A 110 0.52 8.43 6.80
N PHE A 111 0.76 9.74 6.65
CA PHE A 111 2.05 10.35 6.93
C PHE A 111 2.08 10.83 8.38
N LEU A 112 2.98 10.29 9.19
CA LEU A 112 3.13 10.59 10.62
C LEU A 112 4.33 11.53 10.81
N LEU A 113 4.12 12.81 10.46
CA LEU A 113 5.18 13.83 10.44
C LEU A 113 5.43 14.47 11.81
N ASP A 114 4.39 14.51 12.64
CA ASP A 114 4.40 15.13 13.97
C ASP A 114 3.31 14.51 14.87
N SER A 115 3.23 15.01 16.11
CA SER A 115 2.25 14.52 17.09
C SER A 115 0.81 14.76 16.64
N MET A 116 0.53 15.85 15.91
CA MET A 116 -0.81 16.18 15.45
C MET A 116 -1.26 15.22 14.34
N SER A 117 -0.38 14.89 13.39
CA SER A 117 -0.67 13.92 12.34
C SER A 117 -0.92 12.52 12.90
N LEU A 118 -0.17 12.13 13.94
CA LEU A 118 -0.38 10.88 14.67
C LEU A 118 -1.74 10.85 15.36
N GLU A 119 -2.09 11.89 16.14
CA GLU A 119 -3.38 11.98 16.82
C GLU A 119 -4.56 11.98 15.83
N ASN A 120 -4.43 12.67 14.70
CA ASN A 120 -5.47 12.70 13.68
C ASN A 120 -5.68 11.32 13.04
N ALA A 121 -4.60 10.59 12.76
CA ALA A 121 -4.68 9.24 12.24
C ALA A 121 -5.32 8.28 13.25
N GLU A 122 -4.95 8.36 14.53
CA GLU A 122 -5.57 7.56 15.60
C GLU A 122 -7.07 7.86 15.76
N LYS A 123 -7.45 9.15 15.78
CA LYS A 123 -8.86 9.56 15.82
C LYS A 123 -9.66 9.02 14.64
N HIS A 124 -9.05 9.07 13.44
CA HIS A 124 -9.68 8.51 12.23
C HIS A 124 -9.95 7.01 12.35
N ILE A 125 -8.98 6.25 12.84
CA ILE A 125 -9.11 4.81 13.08
C ILE A 125 -10.21 4.52 14.12
N GLN A 126 -10.17 5.21 15.26
CA GLN A 126 -11.12 5.01 16.36
C GLN A 126 -12.55 5.45 16.02
N ALA A 127 -12.72 6.46 15.18
CA ALA A 127 -14.05 6.96 14.76
C ALA A 127 -14.78 6.05 13.76
N GLY A 128 -14.32 4.81 13.57
CA GLY A 128 -14.97 3.84 12.68
C GLY A 128 -14.37 3.78 11.28
N GLY A 129 -13.17 4.31 11.11
CA GLY A 129 -12.36 4.09 9.90
C GLY A 129 -12.09 2.60 9.61
N ALA A 130 -12.35 1.74 10.62
CA ALA A 130 -12.22 0.28 10.54
C ALA A 130 -13.03 -0.41 9.43
N GLY A 131 -14.05 0.25 8.89
CA GLY A 131 -14.83 -0.28 7.76
C GLY A 131 -14.37 0.25 6.39
N ALA A 132 -13.53 1.29 6.35
CA ALA A 132 -13.23 2.03 5.14
C ALA A 132 -11.99 1.53 4.38
N ALA A 133 -11.06 0.85 5.03
CA ALA A 133 -9.84 0.32 4.44
C ALA A 133 -9.67 -1.19 4.69
N ASP A 134 -8.86 -1.85 3.88
CA ASP A 134 -8.41 -3.24 4.10
C ASP A 134 -7.02 -3.28 4.75
N PHE A 135 -6.23 -2.22 4.54
CA PHE A 135 -4.90 -2.03 5.13
C PHE A 135 -4.69 -0.57 5.48
N TYR A 136 -3.93 -0.33 6.55
CA TYR A 136 -3.33 0.97 6.83
C TYR A 136 -1.84 0.92 6.48
N GLU A 137 -1.37 1.88 5.70
CA GLU A 137 0.06 2.09 5.48
C GLU A 137 0.52 3.33 6.23
N ILE A 138 1.51 3.19 7.10
CA ILE A 138 2.06 4.28 7.91
C ILE A 138 3.48 4.61 7.48
N LEU A 139 3.79 5.89 7.34
CA LEU A 139 5.09 6.43 6.96
C LEU A 139 5.53 7.50 7.98
N PRO A 140 6.83 7.49 8.38
CA PRO A 140 7.88 6.53 8.03
C PRO A 140 7.76 5.21 8.79
N GLY A 141 8.13 4.09 8.14
CA GLY A 141 8.04 2.73 8.67
C GLY A 141 9.16 2.31 9.63
N VAL A 142 10.11 3.20 9.91
CA VAL A 142 11.26 2.96 10.79
C VAL A 142 11.02 3.41 12.24
N MET A 143 9.76 3.49 12.66
CA MET A 143 9.37 3.93 14.02
C MET A 143 8.66 2.80 14.79
N PRO A 144 9.38 1.81 15.37
CA PRO A 144 8.74 0.64 16.01
C PRO A 144 7.75 0.99 17.12
N LYS A 145 8.00 2.08 17.87
CA LYS A 145 7.07 2.54 18.93
C LYS A 145 5.73 2.99 18.36
N ILE A 146 5.75 3.67 17.23
CA ILE A 146 4.53 4.16 16.55
C ILE A 146 3.80 3.00 15.89
N ILE A 147 4.52 2.10 15.21
CA ILE A 147 3.94 0.88 14.63
C ILE A 147 3.19 0.09 15.70
N ARG A 148 3.83 -0.17 16.86
CA ARG A 148 3.20 -0.89 17.96
C ARG A 148 1.95 -0.19 18.48
N ARG A 149 1.99 1.14 18.59
CA ARG A 149 0.84 1.93 19.03
C ARG A 149 -0.32 1.85 18.04
N PHE A 150 -0.02 1.93 16.74
CA PHE A 150 -1.01 1.77 15.68
C PHE A 150 -1.62 0.36 15.66
N ALA A 151 -0.79 -0.67 15.68
CA ALA A 151 -1.24 -2.06 15.69
C ALA A 151 -2.11 -2.42 16.91
N ALA A 152 -1.93 -1.70 18.03
CA ALA A 152 -2.73 -1.92 19.23
C ALA A 152 -4.15 -1.30 19.20
N ILE A 153 -4.43 -0.38 18.28
CA ILE A 153 -5.72 0.35 18.24
C ILE A 153 -6.61 -0.06 17.06
N THR A 154 -6.17 -1.01 16.23
CA THR A 154 -6.91 -1.46 15.06
C THR A 154 -6.70 -2.95 14.79
N ASP A 155 -7.75 -3.63 14.32
CA ASP A 155 -7.67 -4.99 13.79
C ASP A 155 -7.32 -5.01 12.28
N ILE A 156 -7.25 -3.84 11.63
CA ILE A 156 -6.87 -3.72 10.23
C ILE A 156 -5.34 -3.90 10.12
N PRO A 157 -4.85 -4.78 9.23
CA PRO A 157 -3.43 -5.01 9.03
C PRO A 157 -2.66 -3.72 8.72
N VAL A 158 -1.50 -3.54 9.39
CA VAL A 158 -0.63 -2.37 9.24
C VAL A 158 0.55 -2.69 8.34
N ILE A 159 0.79 -1.85 7.35
CA ILE A 159 1.98 -1.87 6.49
C ILE A 159 2.90 -0.74 6.93
N ALA A 160 4.16 -1.06 7.19
CA ALA A 160 5.18 -0.06 7.51
C ALA A 160 5.91 0.35 6.22
N GLY A 161 5.76 1.62 5.81
CA GLY A 161 6.33 2.13 4.56
C GLY A 161 7.25 3.33 4.77
N GLY A 162 8.12 3.57 3.79
CA GLY A 162 9.05 4.71 3.81
C GLY A 162 10.24 4.53 4.76
N MET A 163 11.41 4.92 4.27
CA MET A 163 12.70 4.86 4.96
C MET A 163 13.22 3.45 5.30
N ILE A 164 12.57 2.38 4.89
CA ILE A 164 13.05 0.99 5.03
C ILE A 164 14.27 0.79 4.12
N GLN A 165 15.45 0.60 4.69
CA GLN A 165 16.73 0.58 3.98
C GLN A 165 17.44 -0.77 4.01
N ASP A 166 17.19 -1.58 5.03
CA ASP A 166 17.87 -2.87 5.27
C ASP A 166 16.94 -3.91 5.93
N LYS A 167 17.50 -5.10 6.18
CA LYS A 167 16.76 -6.20 6.82
C LYS A 167 16.43 -5.94 8.28
N GLU A 168 17.24 -5.16 8.98
CA GLU A 168 17.03 -4.81 10.38
C GLU A 168 15.76 -3.95 10.50
N ASP A 169 15.57 -2.99 9.59
CA ASP A 169 14.34 -2.19 9.51
C ASP A 169 13.11 -3.09 9.29
N ILE A 170 13.20 -4.08 8.38
CA ILE A 170 12.11 -5.03 8.13
C ILE A 170 11.77 -5.80 9.40
N VAL A 171 12.77 -6.42 10.03
CA VAL A 171 12.59 -7.23 11.25
C VAL A 171 12.03 -6.37 12.38
N SER A 172 12.53 -5.14 12.52
CA SER A 172 12.07 -4.19 13.54
C SER A 172 10.60 -3.79 13.34
N ALA A 173 10.20 -3.51 12.10
CA ALA A 173 8.82 -3.15 11.78
C ALA A 173 7.85 -4.33 12.01
N LEU A 174 8.18 -5.53 11.53
CA LEU A 174 7.37 -6.73 11.73
C LEU A 174 7.30 -7.11 13.22
N GLY A 175 8.42 -7.06 13.95
CA GLY A 175 8.47 -7.30 15.39
C GLY A 175 7.71 -6.26 16.23
N ALA A 176 7.43 -5.10 15.65
CA ALA A 176 6.58 -4.07 16.26
C ALA A 176 5.08 -4.26 15.98
N GLY A 177 4.69 -5.23 15.16
CA GLY A 177 3.30 -5.55 14.85
C GLY A 177 2.84 -5.13 13.46
N ALA A 178 3.74 -4.66 12.57
CA ALA A 178 3.39 -4.52 11.17
C ALA A 178 3.16 -5.90 10.53
N THR A 179 2.15 -6.01 9.69
CA THR A 179 1.87 -7.23 8.90
C THR A 179 2.83 -7.36 7.73
N ALA A 180 3.25 -6.24 7.16
CA ALA A 180 4.17 -6.20 6.04
C ALA A 180 4.95 -4.88 6.02
N VAL A 181 5.97 -4.83 5.18
CA VAL A 181 6.71 -3.60 4.88
C VAL A 181 6.61 -3.27 3.39
N SER A 182 6.55 -1.98 3.04
CA SER A 182 6.69 -1.50 1.67
C SER A 182 8.00 -0.72 1.52
N THR A 183 8.78 -1.03 0.50
CA THR A 183 10.07 -0.36 0.27
C THR A 183 10.35 -0.17 -1.22
N THR A 184 11.02 0.93 -1.54
CA THR A 184 11.60 1.20 -2.86
C THR A 184 13.04 0.69 -3.00
N ARG A 185 13.59 0.07 -1.93
CA ARG A 185 14.93 -0.52 -1.92
C ARG A 185 14.88 -1.88 -2.58
N GLU A 186 15.26 -1.94 -3.85
CA GLU A 186 15.10 -3.11 -4.72
C GLU A 186 15.79 -4.38 -4.20
N SER A 187 16.96 -4.23 -3.52
CA SER A 187 17.66 -5.38 -2.92
C SER A 187 16.84 -6.10 -1.85
N LEU A 188 15.90 -5.42 -1.20
CA LEU A 188 15.04 -5.98 -0.16
C LEU A 188 13.85 -6.77 -0.70
N TRP A 189 13.53 -6.63 -1.98
CA TRP A 189 12.45 -7.40 -2.62
C TRP A 189 12.78 -8.88 -2.79
N PHE A 190 14.06 -9.25 -2.55
CA PHE A 190 14.59 -10.62 -2.65
C PHE A 190 14.98 -11.20 -1.28
N SER A 191 14.58 -10.55 -0.19
CA SER A 191 15.09 -10.85 1.17
C SER A 191 14.18 -11.78 1.94
#